data_684c62f59d66b8d890d2ea67d93d63b0
#
_entry.id   684c62f59d66b8d890d2ea67d93d63b0
#
_cell.length_a   1.000
_cell.length_b   1.000
_cell.length_c   1.000
_cell.angle_alpha   90.00
_cell.angle_beta   90.00
_cell.angle_gamma   90.00
#
_symmetry.space_group_name_H-M   'P 1'
#
loop_
_entity.id
_entity.type
_entity.pdbx_description
1 polymer ?
#
loop_
_entity_poly.entity_id
_entity_poly.type
_entity_poly.pdbx_seq_one_letter_code
_entity_poly.pdbx_strand_id
1 'polypeptide(L)'
;MILKTFGWSFAVTALGLVAAVFIDGWTAFGIVAILCILEISLSFDNAVVNAGILKKMNAFWQKIFLTIGVLIAVFGMRLVFPVVIVAISAQLGPIEAVDLAISDKDAYQQYVTDAHPAIAAFGGMFLLMIFLDFIFEDRDIQWLHWLERPLARIGKIDMLAPCIALIVLLVTSMTFAVNAHQHGGLHVDKSGTVLLSGIAGLITYMVVGGLSGFFEDKLEEEEEREHEAEEEAKRKGKPVSAIALAGKAAFFMFLYLEVLDASFSFDGVIGAFAITNDIVLMAIGLGVGAMYVRSLTVYLVRQGTLDDYVYLEHGAHYAIGALAVILMVTIQYEIHEVITGLVGVALIAWSFLSSVRRNRALAKAESGQGPSPDEKAEVSSGV
;
A
#
# COMPACT_ATOMS: atom_id res chain seq x y z
N MET A 1 -6.01 -25.78 -0.20
CA MET A 1 -6.25 -24.42 0.23
C MET A 1 -5.74 -23.38 -0.79
N ILE A 2 -4.52 -23.46 -1.26
CA ILE A 2 -3.93 -22.56 -2.28
C ILE A 2 -4.83 -22.44 -3.51
N LEU A 3 -5.27 -23.53 -4.12
CA LEU A 3 -6.17 -23.51 -5.29
C LEU A 3 -7.53 -22.83 -5.03
N LYS A 4 -8.03 -22.82 -3.78
CA LYS A 4 -9.27 -22.12 -3.46
C LYS A 4 -9.08 -20.59 -3.37
N THR A 5 -7.89 -20.14 -2.99
CA THR A 5 -7.57 -18.71 -2.87
C THR A 5 -7.03 -18.14 -4.17
N PHE A 6 -6.09 -18.84 -4.81
CA PHE A 6 -5.40 -18.37 -6.03
C PHE A 6 -5.97 -18.93 -7.33
N GLY A 7 -6.94 -19.86 -7.29
CA GLY A 7 -7.46 -20.52 -8.49
C GLY A 7 -8.04 -19.56 -9.52
N TRP A 8 -8.73 -18.51 -9.04
CA TRP A 8 -9.26 -17.45 -9.91
C TRP A 8 -8.13 -16.61 -10.54
N SER A 9 -7.09 -16.28 -9.76
CA SER A 9 -5.91 -15.56 -10.29
C SER A 9 -5.19 -16.38 -11.35
N PHE A 10 -5.02 -17.70 -11.16
CA PHE A 10 -4.43 -18.58 -12.18
C PHE A 10 -5.27 -18.64 -13.45
N ALA A 11 -6.60 -18.72 -13.33
CA ALA A 11 -7.49 -18.74 -14.49
C ALA A 11 -7.40 -17.43 -15.29
N VAL A 12 -7.43 -16.29 -14.60
CA VAL A 12 -7.33 -14.97 -15.25
C VAL A 12 -5.94 -14.77 -15.88
N THR A 13 -4.87 -15.25 -15.23
CA THR A 13 -3.51 -15.25 -15.82
C THR A 13 -3.48 -16.02 -17.12
N ALA A 14 -4.01 -17.24 -17.12
CA ALA A 14 -4.04 -18.05 -18.34
C ALA A 14 -4.84 -17.36 -19.45
N LEU A 15 -6.00 -16.79 -19.12
CA LEU A 15 -6.81 -16.04 -20.09
C LEU A 15 -6.10 -14.77 -20.58
N GLY A 16 -5.43 -14.01 -19.68
CA GLY A 16 -4.68 -12.81 -20.05
C GLY A 16 -3.50 -13.11 -20.97
N LEU A 17 -2.73 -14.15 -20.65
CA LEU A 17 -1.60 -14.59 -21.49
C LEU A 17 -2.07 -15.11 -22.86
N VAL A 18 -3.17 -15.86 -22.91
CA VAL A 18 -3.77 -16.29 -24.17
C VAL A 18 -4.28 -15.09 -24.97
N ALA A 19 -4.98 -14.14 -24.32
CA ALA A 19 -5.43 -12.92 -24.99
C ALA A 19 -4.25 -12.11 -25.56
N ALA A 20 -3.14 -11.98 -24.83
CA ALA A 20 -1.94 -11.32 -25.29
C ALA A 20 -1.39 -11.95 -26.59
N VAL A 21 -1.38 -13.28 -26.69
CA VAL A 21 -0.95 -13.98 -27.92
C VAL A 21 -1.84 -13.62 -29.13
N PHE A 22 -3.15 -13.44 -28.90
CA PHE A 22 -4.08 -13.04 -29.97
C PHE A 22 -3.93 -11.56 -30.36
N ILE A 23 -3.45 -10.69 -29.45
CA ILE A 23 -3.27 -9.25 -29.71
C ILE A 23 -2.02 -9.00 -30.57
N ASP A 24 -0.84 -9.48 -30.15
CA ASP A 24 0.45 -9.24 -30.83
C ASP A 24 1.43 -10.42 -30.64
N GLY A 25 0.90 -11.64 -30.67
CA GLY A 25 1.69 -12.86 -30.70
C GLY A 25 2.55 -13.11 -29.44
N TRP A 26 3.68 -13.80 -29.63
CA TRP A 26 4.58 -14.19 -28.56
C TRP A 26 5.28 -13.01 -27.87
N THR A 27 5.44 -11.89 -28.58
CA THR A 27 6.00 -10.65 -28.01
C THR A 27 5.08 -10.11 -26.93
N ALA A 28 3.78 -9.98 -27.20
CA ALA A 28 2.80 -9.54 -26.22
C ALA A 28 2.67 -10.51 -25.04
N PHE A 29 2.76 -11.82 -25.29
CA PHE A 29 2.82 -12.82 -24.21
C PHE A 29 3.99 -12.54 -23.25
N GLY A 30 5.20 -12.31 -23.82
CA GLY A 30 6.39 -12.00 -23.01
C GLY A 30 6.22 -10.71 -22.21
N ILE A 31 5.70 -9.66 -22.82
CA ILE A 31 5.43 -8.37 -22.16
C ILE A 31 4.44 -8.54 -21.00
N VAL A 32 3.29 -9.17 -21.24
CA VAL A 32 2.27 -9.38 -20.19
C VAL A 32 2.81 -10.26 -19.06
N ALA A 33 3.59 -11.30 -19.37
CA ALA A 33 4.21 -12.14 -18.34
C ALA A 33 5.20 -11.35 -17.48
N ILE A 34 6.04 -10.50 -18.08
CA ILE A 34 6.99 -9.65 -17.35
C ILE A 34 6.24 -8.65 -16.50
N LEU A 35 5.24 -7.96 -17.02
CA LEU A 35 4.42 -7.00 -16.28
C LEU A 35 3.70 -7.65 -15.10
N CYS A 36 3.18 -8.86 -15.27
CA CYS A 36 2.53 -9.62 -14.19
C CYS A 36 3.52 -9.94 -13.06
N ILE A 37 4.72 -10.41 -13.39
CA ILE A 37 5.78 -10.73 -12.42
C ILE A 37 6.23 -9.45 -11.70
N LEU A 38 6.42 -8.37 -12.43
CA LEU A 38 6.82 -7.07 -11.91
C LEU A 38 5.78 -6.59 -10.89
N GLU A 39 4.51 -6.56 -11.25
CA GLU A 39 3.42 -6.12 -10.39
C GLU A 39 3.33 -6.96 -9.10
N ILE A 40 3.41 -8.30 -9.21
CA ILE A 40 3.39 -9.19 -8.02
C ILE A 40 4.58 -8.90 -7.11
N SER A 41 5.75 -8.61 -7.69
CA SER A 41 6.98 -8.37 -6.93
C SER A 41 6.97 -6.99 -6.24
N LEU A 42 6.47 -5.96 -6.93
CA LEU A 42 6.40 -4.59 -6.41
C LEU A 42 5.30 -4.40 -5.36
N SER A 43 4.19 -5.16 -5.49
CA SER A 43 3.01 -4.98 -4.64
C SER A 43 2.91 -6.01 -3.51
N PHE A 44 4.00 -6.70 -3.17
CA PHE A 44 3.99 -7.67 -2.07
C PHE A 44 3.81 -7.01 -0.71
N ASP A 45 4.49 -5.89 -0.46
CA ASP A 45 4.36 -5.05 0.72
C ASP A 45 2.93 -4.52 0.87
N ASN A 46 2.33 -4.03 -0.21
CA ASN A 46 0.94 -3.62 -0.27
C ASN A 46 -0.02 -4.74 0.21
N ALA A 47 0.22 -6.00 -0.19
CA ALA A 47 -0.59 -7.12 0.27
C ALA A 47 -0.53 -7.32 1.79
N VAL A 48 0.64 -7.13 2.41
CA VAL A 48 0.84 -7.28 3.87
C VAL A 48 0.15 -6.14 4.62
N VAL A 49 0.32 -4.89 4.15
CA VAL A 49 -0.33 -3.71 4.75
C VAL A 49 -1.85 -3.81 4.66
N ASN A 50 -2.36 -4.11 3.46
CA ASN A 50 -3.80 -4.28 3.25
C ASN A 50 -4.37 -5.40 4.12
N ALA A 51 -3.62 -6.50 4.34
CA ALA A 51 -4.04 -7.58 5.23
C ALA A 51 -4.17 -7.13 6.69
N GLY A 52 -3.25 -6.26 7.17
CA GLY A 52 -3.29 -5.70 8.51
C GLY A 52 -4.58 -4.88 8.77
N ILE A 53 -4.94 -4.03 7.82
CA ILE A 53 -6.16 -3.21 7.90
C ILE A 53 -7.42 -4.05 7.67
N LEU A 54 -7.41 -4.92 6.66
CA LEU A 54 -8.56 -5.75 6.29
C LEU A 54 -8.98 -6.70 7.43
N LYS A 55 -8.04 -7.14 8.26
CA LYS A 55 -8.28 -7.95 9.44
C LYS A 55 -9.22 -7.26 10.45
N LYS A 56 -9.15 -5.93 10.57
CA LYS A 56 -10.01 -5.12 11.45
C LYS A 56 -11.43 -4.94 10.91
N MET A 57 -11.67 -5.24 9.62
CA MET A 57 -12.95 -5.06 8.96
C MET A 57 -13.84 -6.29 9.10
N ASN A 58 -15.16 -6.09 9.15
CA ASN A 58 -16.12 -7.18 9.18
C ASN A 58 -16.17 -7.97 7.85
N ALA A 59 -16.74 -9.18 7.87
CA ALA A 59 -16.77 -10.09 6.72
C ALA A 59 -17.46 -9.51 5.47
N PHE A 60 -18.44 -8.61 5.64
CA PHE A 60 -19.14 -7.96 4.53
C PHE A 60 -18.20 -7.00 3.79
N TRP A 61 -17.47 -6.13 4.53
CA TRP A 61 -16.54 -5.19 3.95
C TRP A 61 -15.28 -5.86 3.41
N GLN A 62 -14.80 -6.93 4.06
CA GLN A 62 -13.76 -7.79 3.49
C GLN A 62 -14.17 -8.32 2.11
N LYS A 63 -15.44 -8.76 1.96
CA LYS A 63 -15.97 -9.21 0.67
C LYS A 63 -16.07 -8.08 -0.35
N ILE A 64 -16.50 -6.86 0.06
CA ILE A 64 -16.52 -5.69 -0.81
C ILE A 64 -15.11 -5.34 -1.32
N PHE A 65 -14.13 -5.30 -0.42
CA PHE A 65 -12.74 -5.08 -0.79
C PHE A 65 -12.23 -6.11 -1.81
N LEU A 66 -12.60 -7.38 -1.62
CA LEU A 66 -12.20 -8.46 -2.51
C LEU A 66 -12.95 -8.50 -3.86
N THR A 67 -14.03 -7.76 -4.00
CA THR A 67 -14.83 -7.70 -5.24
C THR A 67 -14.75 -6.33 -5.87
N ILE A 68 -15.32 -5.32 -5.26
CA ILE A 68 -15.35 -3.93 -5.76
C ILE A 68 -13.94 -3.33 -5.72
N GLY A 69 -13.20 -3.53 -4.62
CA GLY A 69 -11.82 -3.05 -4.52
C GLY A 69 -10.91 -3.64 -5.60
N VAL A 70 -11.09 -4.91 -5.98
CA VAL A 70 -10.36 -5.49 -7.14
C VAL A 70 -10.71 -4.77 -8.44
N LEU A 71 -11.98 -4.44 -8.67
CA LEU A 71 -12.39 -3.68 -9.86
C LEU A 71 -11.78 -2.27 -9.87
N ILE A 72 -11.77 -1.61 -8.72
CA ILE A 72 -11.13 -0.28 -8.56
C ILE A 72 -9.62 -0.40 -8.81
N ALA A 73 -8.96 -1.38 -8.20
CA ALA A 73 -7.53 -1.58 -8.34
C ALA A 73 -7.12 -1.93 -9.78
N VAL A 74 -7.86 -2.81 -10.47
CA VAL A 74 -7.52 -3.26 -11.82
C VAL A 74 -7.91 -2.24 -12.88
N PHE A 75 -9.13 -1.73 -12.84
CA PHE A 75 -9.62 -0.80 -13.86
C PHE A 75 -9.46 0.65 -13.45
N GLY A 76 -9.79 1.00 -12.20
CA GLY A 76 -9.69 2.36 -11.71
C GLY A 76 -8.26 2.87 -11.72
N MET A 77 -7.37 2.17 -11.05
CA MET A 77 -6.01 2.66 -10.85
C MET A 77 -5.09 2.43 -12.06
N ARG A 78 -5.30 1.37 -12.84
CA ARG A 78 -4.39 1.01 -13.95
C ARG A 78 -4.85 1.52 -15.32
N LEU A 79 -6.14 1.82 -15.49
CA LEU A 79 -6.70 2.37 -16.72
C LEU A 79 -7.27 3.77 -16.53
N VAL A 80 -8.23 3.93 -15.61
CA VAL A 80 -8.96 5.19 -15.46
C VAL A 80 -8.07 6.27 -14.88
N PHE A 81 -7.30 5.98 -13.85
CA PHE A 81 -6.48 6.97 -13.16
C PHE A 81 -5.41 7.59 -14.07
N PRO A 82 -4.59 6.85 -14.84
CA PRO A 82 -3.66 7.45 -15.80
C PRO A 82 -4.37 8.31 -16.87
N VAL A 83 -5.53 7.87 -17.36
CA VAL A 83 -6.33 8.65 -18.31
C VAL A 83 -6.82 9.97 -17.70
N VAL A 84 -7.29 9.94 -16.45
CA VAL A 84 -7.71 11.16 -15.72
C VAL A 84 -6.53 12.11 -15.53
N ILE A 85 -5.36 11.59 -15.19
CA ILE A 85 -4.14 12.38 -15.06
C ILE A 85 -3.79 13.06 -16.38
N VAL A 86 -3.80 12.33 -17.49
CA VAL A 86 -3.53 12.89 -18.81
C VAL A 86 -4.59 13.93 -19.18
N ALA A 87 -5.87 13.65 -18.94
CA ALA A 87 -6.94 14.62 -19.18
C ALA A 87 -6.70 15.95 -18.45
N ILE A 88 -6.30 15.89 -17.17
CA ILE A 88 -5.99 17.07 -16.36
C ILE A 88 -4.71 17.76 -16.84
N SER A 89 -3.63 16.99 -17.05
CA SER A 89 -2.30 17.53 -17.40
C SER A 89 -2.27 18.16 -18.78
N ALA A 90 -2.95 17.54 -19.74
CA ALA A 90 -3.05 18.01 -21.11
C ALA A 90 -4.24 18.97 -21.33
N GLN A 91 -5.07 19.22 -20.29
CA GLN A 91 -6.31 20.01 -20.39
C GLN A 91 -7.27 19.47 -21.47
N LEU A 92 -7.33 18.14 -21.60
CA LEU A 92 -8.21 17.42 -22.54
C LEU A 92 -9.51 16.98 -21.86
N GLY A 93 -10.55 16.77 -22.67
CA GLY A 93 -11.73 16.07 -22.20
C GLY A 93 -11.42 14.57 -21.92
N PRO A 94 -12.21 13.88 -21.08
CA PRO A 94 -11.96 12.46 -20.77
C PRO A 94 -11.97 11.56 -22.01
N ILE A 95 -12.84 11.83 -22.98
CA ILE A 95 -12.92 11.08 -24.24
C ILE A 95 -11.71 11.34 -25.12
N GLU A 96 -11.25 12.59 -25.18
CA GLU A 96 -10.05 12.98 -25.93
C GLU A 96 -8.79 12.35 -25.33
N ALA A 97 -8.70 12.24 -24.01
CA ALA A 97 -7.59 11.57 -23.33
C ALA A 97 -7.59 10.06 -23.61
N VAL A 98 -8.76 9.41 -23.72
CA VAL A 98 -8.87 8.00 -24.13
C VAL A 98 -8.47 7.84 -25.60
N ASP A 99 -8.90 8.77 -26.48
CA ASP A 99 -8.53 8.73 -27.89
C ASP A 99 -7.01 8.90 -28.05
N LEU A 100 -6.40 9.85 -27.32
CA LEU A 100 -4.95 10.02 -27.29
C LEU A 100 -4.23 8.74 -26.82
N ALA A 101 -4.75 8.09 -25.79
CA ALA A 101 -4.21 6.83 -25.26
C ALA A 101 -4.17 5.69 -26.30
N ILE A 102 -5.08 5.70 -27.24
CA ILE A 102 -5.22 4.69 -28.29
C ILE A 102 -4.48 5.10 -29.58
N SER A 103 -4.61 6.38 -29.95
CA SER A 103 -4.13 6.90 -31.24
C SER A 103 -2.66 7.35 -31.23
N ASP A 104 -2.18 7.92 -30.10
CA ASP A 104 -0.80 8.42 -29.95
C ASP A 104 -0.24 8.02 -28.57
N LYS A 105 0.24 6.78 -28.50
CA LYS A 105 0.75 6.18 -27.25
C LYS A 105 1.98 6.92 -26.71
N ASP A 106 2.82 7.50 -27.59
CA ASP A 106 4.03 8.21 -27.17
C ASP A 106 3.68 9.55 -26.51
N ALA A 107 2.76 10.31 -27.10
CA ALA A 107 2.26 11.54 -26.49
C ALA A 107 1.55 11.26 -25.17
N TYR A 108 0.75 10.19 -25.10
CA TYR A 108 0.10 9.77 -23.86
C TYR A 108 1.12 9.46 -22.75
N GLN A 109 2.15 8.66 -23.05
CA GLN A 109 3.24 8.35 -22.12
C GLN A 109 3.94 9.62 -21.64
N GLN A 110 4.19 10.59 -22.54
CA GLN A 110 4.80 11.86 -22.17
C GLN A 110 4.00 12.59 -21.10
N TYR A 111 2.67 12.73 -21.26
CA TYR A 111 1.82 13.38 -20.27
C TYR A 111 1.81 12.66 -18.92
N VAL A 112 1.78 11.34 -18.91
CA VAL A 112 1.85 10.54 -17.67
C VAL A 112 3.18 10.76 -16.97
N THR A 113 4.30 10.73 -17.70
CA THR A 113 5.64 10.95 -17.15
C THR A 113 5.80 12.39 -16.63
N ASP A 114 5.29 13.39 -17.35
CA ASP A 114 5.34 14.80 -16.94
C ASP A 114 4.48 15.09 -15.70
N ALA A 115 3.47 14.26 -15.42
CA ALA A 115 2.65 14.31 -14.20
C ALA A 115 3.29 13.59 -13.00
N HIS A 116 4.31 12.75 -13.24
CA HIS A 116 4.96 11.95 -12.18
C HIS A 116 5.38 12.75 -10.95
N PRO A 117 6.01 13.96 -11.03
CA PRO A 117 6.39 14.73 -9.85
C PRO A 117 5.21 15.09 -8.94
N ALA A 118 4.04 15.39 -9.52
CA ALA A 118 2.83 15.70 -8.76
C ALA A 118 2.31 14.46 -8.01
N ILE A 119 2.29 13.33 -8.69
CA ILE A 119 1.77 12.08 -8.17
C ILE A 119 2.70 11.50 -7.11
N ALA A 120 4.02 11.54 -7.37
CA ALA A 120 5.04 11.12 -6.41
C ALA A 120 4.99 11.95 -5.12
N ALA A 121 4.75 13.27 -5.24
CA ALA A 121 4.57 14.13 -4.08
C ALA A 121 3.28 13.80 -3.31
N PHE A 122 2.16 13.62 -4.00
CA PHE A 122 0.89 13.24 -3.38
C PHE A 122 0.99 11.90 -2.64
N GLY A 123 1.38 10.84 -3.37
CA GLY A 123 1.52 9.49 -2.83
C GLY A 123 2.59 9.41 -1.75
N GLY A 124 3.76 9.99 -2.00
CA GLY A 124 4.86 10.01 -1.05
C GLY A 124 4.51 10.69 0.26
N MET A 125 3.76 11.81 0.25
CA MET A 125 3.29 12.46 1.47
C MET A 125 2.24 11.64 2.21
N PHE A 126 1.32 11.01 1.48
CA PHE A 126 0.32 10.11 2.06
C PHE A 126 0.99 8.91 2.76
N LEU A 127 1.93 8.25 2.08
CA LEU A 127 2.67 7.11 2.63
C LEU A 127 3.60 7.51 3.78
N LEU A 128 4.22 8.70 3.68
CA LEU A 128 5.06 9.21 4.76
C LEU A 128 4.28 9.39 6.05
N MET A 129 3.05 9.90 5.97
CA MET A 129 2.19 10.03 7.15
C MET A 129 1.85 8.69 7.78
N ILE A 130 1.51 7.67 6.97
CA ILE A 130 1.27 6.30 7.46
C ILE A 130 2.48 5.78 8.23
N PHE A 131 3.68 5.98 7.68
CA PHE A 131 4.92 5.55 8.32
C PHE A 131 5.20 6.33 9.61
N LEU A 132 5.03 7.66 9.59
CA LEU A 132 5.31 8.51 10.76
C LEU A 132 4.34 8.21 11.90
N ASP A 133 3.06 8.03 11.64
CA ASP A 133 2.09 7.67 12.65
C ASP A 133 2.42 6.31 13.25
N PHE A 134 2.79 5.33 12.41
CA PHE A 134 3.21 4.01 12.88
C PHE A 134 4.45 4.08 13.80
N ILE A 135 5.49 4.82 13.42
CA ILE A 135 6.77 4.82 14.14
C ILE A 135 6.74 5.65 15.43
N PHE A 136 5.79 6.61 15.52
CA PHE A 136 5.59 7.45 16.70
C PHE A 136 4.58 6.88 17.70
N GLU A 137 3.85 5.84 17.34
CA GLU A 137 2.92 5.15 18.22
C GLU A 137 3.65 4.32 19.27
N ASP A 138 3.19 4.40 20.52
CA ASP A 138 3.74 3.60 21.63
C ASP A 138 3.10 2.20 21.60
N ARG A 139 3.84 1.21 21.13
CA ARG A 139 3.37 -0.17 20.91
C ARG A 139 3.98 -1.14 21.89
N ASP A 140 3.20 -2.12 22.32
CA ASP A 140 3.65 -3.19 23.22
C ASP A 140 4.72 -4.09 22.57
N ILE A 141 4.59 -4.34 21.27
CA ILE A 141 5.54 -5.13 20.49
C ILE A 141 6.36 -4.17 19.63
N GLN A 142 7.66 -4.16 19.84
CA GLN A 142 8.62 -3.37 19.08
C GLN A 142 9.61 -4.30 18.39
N TRP A 143 9.90 -4.05 17.12
CA TRP A 143 10.89 -4.83 16.35
C TRP A 143 12.29 -4.24 16.51
N LEU A 144 12.49 -2.98 16.16
CA LEU A 144 13.74 -2.25 16.27
C LEU A 144 13.73 -1.34 17.52
N HIS A 145 13.88 -1.94 18.71
CA HIS A 145 13.79 -1.26 20.00
C HIS A 145 14.67 0.00 20.12
N TRP A 146 15.87 -0.03 19.50
CA TRP A 146 16.80 1.10 19.54
C TRP A 146 16.29 2.32 18.76
N LEU A 147 15.41 2.12 17.77
CA LEU A 147 14.82 3.16 16.92
C LEU A 147 13.41 3.51 17.39
N GLU A 148 12.57 2.51 17.62
CA GLU A 148 11.14 2.70 17.91
C GLU A 148 10.92 3.35 19.29
N ARG A 149 11.65 2.93 20.34
CA ARG A 149 11.51 3.50 21.68
C ARG A 149 11.80 5.01 21.77
N PRO A 150 12.89 5.54 21.21
CA PRO A 150 13.13 6.99 21.23
C PRO A 150 12.08 7.75 20.43
N LEU A 151 11.67 7.20 19.26
CA LEU A 151 10.69 7.85 18.39
C LEU A 151 9.29 7.86 19.00
N ALA A 152 8.84 6.77 19.63
CA ALA A 152 7.57 6.72 20.35
C ALA A 152 7.53 7.71 21.53
N ARG A 153 8.67 7.98 22.21
CA ARG A 153 8.73 9.02 23.27
C ARG A 153 8.52 10.42 22.72
N ILE A 154 9.12 10.72 21.56
CA ILE A 154 8.99 12.01 20.89
C ILE A 154 7.59 12.12 20.26
N GLY A 155 7.03 11.01 19.79
CA GLY A 155 5.69 10.93 19.19
C GLY A 155 4.54 11.39 20.11
N LYS A 156 4.80 11.51 21.44
CA LYS A 156 3.84 12.10 22.38
C LYS A 156 3.64 13.62 22.20
N ILE A 157 4.42 14.25 21.31
CA ILE A 157 4.23 15.65 20.94
C ILE A 157 3.13 15.70 19.88
N ASP A 158 2.05 16.38 20.23
CA ASP A 158 0.92 16.57 19.31
C ASP A 158 1.38 17.19 17.98
N MET A 159 0.82 16.72 16.87
CA MET A 159 1.11 17.21 15.53
C MET A 159 2.56 17.02 15.03
N LEU A 160 3.38 16.21 15.70
CA LEU A 160 4.78 16.01 15.29
C LEU A 160 4.89 15.38 13.89
N ALA A 161 4.11 14.34 13.60
CA ALA A 161 4.12 13.67 12.30
C ALA A 161 3.77 14.61 11.15
N PRO A 162 2.66 15.40 11.17
CA PRO A 162 2.38 16.39 10.14
C PRO A 162 3.45 17.47 10.00
N CYS A 163 4.05 17.91 11.10
CA CYS A 163 5.13 18.90 11.05
C CYS A 163 6.37 18.35 10.34
N ILE A 164 6.78 17.11 10.65
CA ILE A 164 7.91 16.47 9.97
C ILE A 164 7.59 16.26 8.49
N ALA A 165 6.38 15.78 8.18
CA ALA A 165 5.93 15.60 6.81
C ALA A 165 5.99 16.91 6.01
N LEU A 166 5.51 18.02 6.56
CA LEU A 166 5.60 19.34 5.92
C LEU A 166 7.05 19.82 5.76
N ILE A 167 7.94 19.56 6.71
CA ILE A 167 9.37 19.87 6.57
C ILE A 167 9.98 19.07 5.41
N VAL A 168 9.68 17.77 5.33
CA VAL A 168 10.15 16.91 4.22
C VAL A 168 9.63 17.45 2.89
N LEU A 169 8.35 17.82 2.81
CA LEU A 169 7.76 18.38 1.61
C LEU A 169 8.42 19.70 1.19
N LEU A 170 8.67 20.61 2.14
CA LEU A 170 9.37 21.86 1.87
C LEU A 170 10.79 21.60 1.34
N VAL A 171 11.55 20.72 2.00
CA VAL A 171 12.89 20.34 1.54
C VAL A 171 12.82 19.73 0.13
N THR A 172 11.91 18.81 -0.12
CA THR A 172 11.71 18.19 -1.44
C THR A 172 11.37 19.23 -2.51
N SER A 173 10.44 20.15 -2.19
CA SER A 173 10.04 21.22 -3.11
C SER A 173 11.20 22.17 -3.45
N MET A 174 12.05 22.47 -2.47
CA MET A 174 13.17 23.41 -2.65
C MET A 174 14.45 22.75 -3.22
N THR A 175 14.53 21.43 -3.22
CA THR A 175 15.71 20.67 -3.70
C THR A 175 15.39 19.86 -4.95
N PHE A 176 14.64 18.78 -4.81
CA PHE A 176 14.37 17.83 -5.91
C PHE A 176 13.42 18.45 -6.97
N ALA A 177 12.38 19.18 -6.55
CA ALA A 177 11.38 19.70 -7.46
C ALA A 177 11.86 20.87 -8.33
N VAL A 178 12.90 21.57 -7.91
CA VAL A 178 13.52 22.66 -8.73
C VAL A 178 14.12 22.11 -10.02
N ASN A 179 14.58 20.83 -9.99
CA ASN A 179 15.13 20.13 -11.14
C ASN A 179 14.36 18.82 -11.39
N ALA A 180 13.02 18.89 -11.37
CA ALA A 180 12.18 17.73 -11.58
C ALA A 180 12.43 17.11 -12.95
N HIS A 181 12.52 15.78 -12.98
CA HIS A 181 12.70 15.03 -14.21
C HIS A 181 11.45 15.07 -15.08
N GLN A 182 11.64 15.23 -16.38
CA GLN A 182 10.59 15.18 -17.40
C GLN A 182 10.97 14.26 -18.55
N HIS A 183 9.95 13.89 -19.34
CA HIS A 183 10.15 13.10 -20.55
C HIS A 183 11.24 13.70 -21.46
N GLY A 184 12.10 12.83 -22.02
CA GLY A 184 13.24 13.24 -22.86
C GLY A 184 14.47 13.74 -22.10
N GLY A 185 14.55 13.51 -20.76
CA GLY A 185 15.72 13.88 -19.95
C GLY A 185 15.80 15.37 -19.62
N LEU A 186 14.71 16.13 -19.80
CA LEU A 186 14.63 17.53 -19.45
C LEU A 186 14.40 17.68 -17.93
N HIS A 187 14.93 18.77 -17.38
CA HIS A 187 14.70 19.17 -16.00
C HIS A 187 13.96 20.49 -15.96
N VAL A 188 12.86 20.53 -15.21
CA VAL A 188 11.97 21.71 -15.11
C VAL A 188 11.64 21.96 -13.66
N ASP A 189 11.48 23.23 -13.30
CA ASP A 189 11.02 23.62 -11.99
C ASP A 189 9.52 23.27 -11.82
N LYS A 190 9.26 22.32 -10.95
CA LYS A 190 7.92 21.84 -10.54
C LYS A 190 7.65 22.11 -9.06
N SER A 191 8.42 22.97 -8.40
CA SER A 191 8.33 23.25 -6.96
C SER A 191 6.91 23.55 -6.49
N GLY A 192 6.20 24.43 -7.21
CA GLY A 192 4.81 24.76 -6.88
C GLY A 192 3.86 23.57 -7.03
N THR A 193 4.02 22.77 -8.10
CA THR A 193 3.21 21.57 -8.35
C THR A 193 3.43 20.52 -7.26
N VAL A 194 4.68 20.23 -6.95
CA VAL A 194 5.08 19.27 -5.89
C VAL A 194 4.55 19.73 -4.53
N LEU A 195 4.67 21.01 -4.21
CA LEU A 195 4.16 21.56 -2.95
C LEU A 195 2.64 21.40 -2.83
N LEU A 196 1.89 21.81 -3.86
CA LEU A 196 0.42 21.70 -3.85
C LEU A 196 -0.06 20.25 -3.81
N SER A 197 0.55 19.36 -4.61
CA SER A 197 0.20 17.95 -4.64
C SER A 197 0.56 17.23 -3.34
N GLY A 198 1.72 17.56 -2.75
CA GLY A 198 2.11 17.00 -1.46
C GLY A 198 1.19 17.46 -0.31
N ILE A 199 0.78 18.74 -0.30
CA ILE A 199 -0.22 19.23 0.66
C ILE A 199 -1.55 18.51 0.44
N ALA A 200 -1.98 18.29 -0.81
CA ALA A 200 -3.20 17.55 -1.11
C ALA A 200 -3.11 16.09 -0.60
N GLY A 201 -1.95 15.41 -0.73
CA GLY A 201 -1.70 14.08 -0.16
C GLY A 201 -1.83 14.06 1.36
N LEU A 202 -1.22 15.05 2.03
CA LEU A 202 -1.32 15.22 3.48
C LEU A 202 -2.76 15.47 3.93
N ILE A 203 -3.49 16.37 3.26
CA ILE A 203 -4.89 16.65 3.56
C ILE A 203 -5.74 15.39 3.36
N THR A 204 -5.51 14.65 2.28
CA THR A 204 -6.22 13.40 2.00
C THR A 204 -6.00 12.39 3.12
N TYR A 205 -4.74 12.23 3.58
CA TYR A 205 -4.42 11.37 4.72
C TYR A 205 -5.18 11.80 5.97
N MET A 206 -5.11 13.09 6.32
CA MET A 206 -5.77 13.62 7.53
C MET A 206 -7.29 13.48 7.49
N VAL A 207 -7.90 13.71 6.32
CA VAL A 207 -9.36 13.59 6.15
C VAL A 207 -9.80 12.13 6.20
N VAL A 208 -9.15 11.27 5.43
CA VAL A 208 -9.56 9.85 5.34
C VAL A 208 -9.21 9.11 6.64
N GLY A 209 -8.00 9.31 7.17
CA GLY A 209 -7.56 8.70 8.43
C GLY A 209 -8.34 9.24 9.63
N GLY A 210 -8.53 10.57 9.70
CA GLY A 210 -9.30 11.19 10.78
C GLY A 210 -10.77 10.79 10.78
N LEU A 211 -11.40 10.66 9.60
CA LEU A 211 -12.75 10.13 9.49
C LEU A 211 -12.82 8.64 9.88
N SER A 212 -11.82 7.85 9.49
CA SER A 212 -11.74 6.44 9.90
C SER A 212 -11.66 6.31 11.41
N GLY A 213 -10.73 7.01 12.07
CA GLY A 213 -10.57 7.01 13.52
C GLY A 213 -11.83 7.49 14.25
N PHE A 214 -12.41 8.62 13.82
CA PHE A 214 -13.65 9.14 14.42
C PHE A 214 -14.81 8.13 14.38
N PHE A 215 -14.92 7.34 13.31
CA PHE A 215 -15.96 6.32 13.24
C PHE A 215 -15.56 5.03 13.97
N GLU A 216 -14.26 4.70 14.08
CA GLU A 216 -13.74 3.58 14.86
C GLU A 216 -14.02 3.82 16.36
N ASP A 217 -13.68 5.00 16.88
CA ASP A 217 -13.96 5.40 18.29
C ASP A 217 -15.46 5.31 18.62
N LYS A 218 -16.31 5.79 17.70
CA LYS A 218 -17.77 5.67 17.89
C LYS A 218 -18.27 4.25 17.90
N LEU A 219 -17.63 3.35 17.17
CA LEU A 219 -17.99 1.94 17.14
C LEU A 219 -17.57 1.25 18.43
N GLU A 220 -16.37 1.56 18.94
CA GLU A 220 -15.92 1.05 20.24
C GLU A 220 -16.87 1.50 21.36
N GLU A 221 -17.29 2.78 21.36
CA GLU A 221 -18.30 3.28 22.33
C GLU A 221 -19.66 2.56 22.18
N GLU A 222 -20.08 2.23 20.94
CA GLU A 222 -21.34 1.51 20.70
C GLU A 222 -21.21 0.04 21.12
N GLU A 223 -20.06 -0.62 20.85
CA GLU A 223 -19.78 -1.99 21.29
C GLU A 223 -19.72 -2.12 22.82
N GLU A 224 -19.08 -1.18 23.50
CA GLU A 224 -19.07 -1.15 24.97
C GLU A 224 -20.47 -1.03 25.54
N ARG A 225 -21.30 -0.12 24.99
CA ARG A 225 -22.71 0.04 25.40
C ARG A 225 -23.55 -1.20 25.09
N GLU A 226 -23.34 -1.84 23.96
CA GLU A 226 -24.01 -3.10 23.60
C GLU A 226 -23.58 -4.24 24.52
N HIS A 227 -22.29 -4.33 24.86
CA HIS A 227 -21.76 -5.34 25.78
C HIS A 227 -22.35 -5.17 27.19
N GLU A 228 -22.44 -3.92 27.69
CA GLU A 228 -23.11 -3.60 28.94
C GLU A 228 -24.61 -3.94 28.89
N ALA A 229 -25.30 -3.61 27.79
CA ALA A 229 -26.70 -3.94 27.58
C ALA A 229 -26.94 -5.44 27.43
N GLU A 230 -26.02 -6.19 26.80
CA GLU A 230 -26.03 -7.64 26.72
C GLU A 230 -25.87 -8.31 28.06
N GLU A 231 -24.94 -7.83 28.89
CA GLU A 231 -24.75 -8.35 30.27
C GLU A 231 -26.01 -8.10 31.11
N GLU A 232 -26.63 -6.92 30.95
CA GLU A 232 -27.88 -6.60 31.63
C GLU A 232 -29.08 -7.45 31.12
N ALA A 233 -29.13 -7.70 29.79
CA ALA A 233 -30.13 -8.56 29.18
C ALA A 233 -29.97 -10.03 29.58
N LYS A 234 -28.73 -10.54 29.63
CA LYS A 234 -28.41 -11.89 30.15
C LYS A 234 -28.82 -12.04 31.63
N ARG A 235 -28.62 -11.00 32.45
CA ARG A 235 -29.12 -10.97 33.84
C ARG A 235 -30.64 -10.97 33.90
N LYS A 236 -31.32 -10.43 32.91
CA LYS A 236 -32.80 -10.34 32.81
C LYS A 236 -33.44 -11.46 31.98
N GLY A 237 -32.67 -12.43 31.44
CA GLY A 237 -33.17 -13.59 30.68
C GLY A 237 -33.80 -13.24 29.31
N LYS A 238 -33.39 -12.14 28.68
CA LYS A 238 -33.88 -11.72 27.35
C LYS A 238 -32.96 -12.19 26.23
N PRO A 239 -33.50 -12.54 25.04
CA PRO A 239 -32.65 -12.89 23.89
C PRO A 239 -31.87 -11.67 23.39
N VAL A 240 -30.60 -11.87 23.14
CA VAL A 240 -29.67 -10.86 22.65
C VAL A 240 -29.66 -10.87 21.14
N SER A 241 -29.90 -9.73 20.49
CA SER A 241 -29.75 -9.54 19.06
C SER A 241 -28.40 -8.94 18.78
N ALA A 242 -27.48 -9.70 18.19
CA ALA A 242 -26.21 -9.16 17.73
C ALA A 242 -26.44 -8.19 16.56
N ILE A 243 -26.19 -6.91 16.78
CA ILE A 243 -26.26 -5.88 15.73
C ILE A 243 -24.90 -5.82 15.04
N ALA A 244 -24.91 -6.03 13.74
CA ALA A 244 -23.70 -5.96 12.92
C ALA A 244 -23.14 -4.54 12.90
N LEU A 245 -21.85 -4.41 13.17
CA LEU A 245 -21.07 -3.18 13.21
C LEU A 245 -21.38 -2.19 12.09
N ALA A 246 -21.52 -0.95 12.46
CA ALA A 246 -21.96 0.15 11.65
C ALA A 246 -21.13 0.36 10.37
N GLY A 247 -21.80 0.31 9.23
CA GLY A 247 -21.22 0.38 7.90
C GLY A 247 -20.40 1.63 7.58
N LYS A 248 -20.45 2.69 8.41
CA LYS A 248 -19.75 3.96 8.13
C LYS A 248 -18.25 3.89 8.39
N ALA A 249 -17.80 3.36 9.53
CA ALA A 249 -16.36 3.24 9.81
C ALA A 249 -15.69 2.28 8.83
N ALA A 250 -16.29 1.13 8.59
CA ALA A 250 -15.78 0.17 7.63
C ALA A 250 -15.77 0.74 6.19
N PHE A 251 -16.69 1.65 5.83
CA PHE A 251 -16.64 2.38 4.56
C PHE A 251 -15.43 3.31 4.49
N PHE A 252 -15.12 4.06 5.56
CA PHE A 252 -13.94 4.93 5.56
C PHE A 252 -12.63 4.15 5.62
N MET A 253 -12.59 3.02 6.33
CA MET A 253 -11.46 2.09 6.26
C MET A 253 -11.28 1.52 4.84
N PHE A 254 -12.37 1.19 4.16
CA PHE A 254 -12.32 0.77 2.76
C PHE A 254 -11.79 1.88 1.86
N LEU A 255 -12.25 3.11 2.03
CA LEU A 255 -11.76 4.27 1.27
C LEU A 255 -10.28 4.53 1.55
N TYR A 256 -9.85 4.41 2.80
CA TYR A 256 -8.45 4.51 3.19
C TYR A 256 -7.58 3.47 2.47
N LEU A 257 -8.04 2.19 2.44
CA LEU A 257 -7.38 1.12 1.70
C LEU A 257 -7.28 1.42 0.20
N GLU A 258 -8.33 1.97 -0.42
CA GLU A 258 -8.31 2.29 -1.85
C GLU A 258 -7.37 3.46 -2.18
N VAL A 259 -7.28 4.48 -1.33
CA VAL A 259 -6.31 5.59 -1.50
C VAL A 259 -4.88 5.09 -1.29
N LEU A 260 -4.66 4.23 -0.31
CA LEU A 260 -3.38 3.59 -0.06
C LEU A 260 -2.95 2.73 -1.27
N ASP A 261 -3.85 1.87 -1.76
CA ASP A 261 -3.61 1.03 -2.94
C ASP A 261 -3.33 1.89 -4.20
N ALA A 262 -4.02 3.03 -4.33
CA ALA A 262 -3.76 4.02 -5.36
C ALA A 262 -2.33 4.57 -5.32
N SER A 263 -1.89 4.94 -4.12
CA SER A 263 -0.55 5.50 -3.91
C SER A 263 0.58 4.51 -4.23
N PHE A 264 0.37 3.23 -3.96
CA PHE A 264 1.32 2.16 -4.35
C PHE A 264 1.25 1.80 -5.83
N SER A 265 0.06 1.88 -6.44
CA SER A 265 -0.19 1.35 -7.79
C SER A 265 0.46 2.17 -8.89
N PHE A 266 0.73 3.45 -8.64
CA PHE A 266 1.18 4.36 -9.69
C PHE A 266 2.60 4.07 -10.16
N ASP A 267 3.50 3.68 -9.25
CA ASP A 267 4.87 3.28 -9.61
C ASP A 267 4.87 2.08 -10.56
N GLY A 268 3.98 1.13 -10.34
CA GLY A 268 3.80 0.01 -11.26
C GLY A 268 3.37 0.45 -12.67
N VAL A 269 2.54 1.51 -12.77
CA VAL A 269 2.12 2.06 -14.06
C VAL A 269 3.29 2.76 -14.77
N ILE A 270 4.06 3.58 -14.06
CA ILE A 270 5.26 4.23 -14.62
C ILE A 270 6.28 3.17 -15.08
N GLY A 271 6.54 2.17 -14.22
CA GLY A 271 7.45 1.08 -14.57
C GLY A 271 7.00 0.25 -15.77
N ALA A 272 5.69 0.11 -15.96
CA ALA A 272 5.15 -0.58 -17.13
C ALA A 272 5.44 0.17 -18.44
N PHE A 273 5.46 1.51 -18.43
CA PHE A 273 5.84 2.30 -19.60
C PHE A 273 7.31 2.12 -20.03
N ALA A 274 8.19 1.70 -19.13
CA ALA A 274 9.56 1.32 -19.48
C ALA A 274 9.62 0.00 -20.27
N ILE A 275 8.55 -0.81 -20.21
CA ILE A 275 8.47 -2.13 -20.88
C ILE A 275 7.63 -2.04 -22.15
N THR A 276 6.52 -1.31 -22.14
CA THR A 276 5.61 -1.17 -23.28
C THR A 276 4.80 0.11 -23.21
N ASN A 277 4.50 0.71 -24.37
CA ASN A 277 3.58 1.85 -24.52
C ASN A 277 2.14 1.37 -24.77
N ASP A 278 1.91 0.06 -24.86
CA ASP A 278 0.59 -0.49 -25.16
C ASP A 278 -0.25 -0.61 -23.88
N ILE A 279 -1.23 0.30 -23.74
CA ILE A 279 -2.11 0.38 -22.59
C ILE A 279 -2.92 -0.90 -22.38
N VAL A 280 -3.28 -1.60 -23.46
CA VAL A 280 -4.05 -2.85 -23.35
C VAL A 280 -3.19 -3.95 -22.75
N LEU A 281 -1.94 -4.07 -23.18
CA LEU A 281 -0.99 -5.04 -22.61
C LEU A 281 -0.64 -4.68 -21.17
N MET A 282 -0.47 -3.37 -20.86
CA MET A 282 -0.26 -2.89 -19.49
C MET A 282 -1.46 -3.24 -18.60
N ALA A 283 -2.68 -2.95 -19.03
CA ALA A 283 -3.89 -3.25 -18.28
C ALA A 283 -4.05 -4.73 -17.98
N ILE A 284 -3.74 -5.60 -18.95
CA ILE A 284 -3.78 -7.05 -18.76
C ILE A 284 -2.70 -7.48 -17.77
N GLY A 285 -1.45 -7.10 -17.97
CA GLY A 285 -0.32 -7.54 -17.14
C GLY A 285 -0.41 -7.06 -15.69
N LEU A 286 -0.58 -5.76 -15.50
CA LEU A 286 -0.75 -5.16 -14.16
C LEU A 286 -2.06 -5.60 -13.50
N GLY A 287 -3.15 -5.73 -14.28
CA GLY A 287 -4.44 -6.19 -13.76
C GLY A 287 -4.39 -7.63 -13.25
N VAL A 288 -3.74 -8.52 -13.97
CA VAL A 288 -3.48 -9.91 -13.52
C VAL A 288 -2.62 -9.91 -12.27
N GLY A 289 -1.53 -9.13 -12.25
CA GLY A 289 -0.68 -8.99 -11.07
C GLY A 289 -1.44 -8.51 -9.83
N ALA A 290 -2.27 -7.49 -9.98
CA ALA A 290 -3.13 -6.99 -8.89
C ALA A 290 -4.08 -8.05 -8.33
N MET A 291 -4.60 -8.94 -9.15
CA MET A 291 -5.42 -10.06 -8.67
C MET A 291 -4.63 -11.04 -7.79
N TYR A 292 -3.34 -11.24 -8.07
CA TYR A 292 -2.48 -12.02 -7.18
C TYR A 292 -2.25 -11.32 -5.84
N VAL A 293 -1.97 -10.02 -5.87
CA VAL A 293 -1.79 -9.21 -4.64
C VAL A 293 -3.04 -9.31 -3.77
N ARG A 294 -4.23 -9.15 -4.33
CA ARG A 294 -5.50 -9.32 -3.61
C ARG A 294 -5.70 -10.73 -3.07
N SER A 295 -5.36 -11.76 -3.87
CA SER A 295 -5.42 -13.16 -3.40
C SER A 295 -4.44 -13.43 -2.27
N LEU A 296 -3.25 -12.81 -2.30
CA LEU A 296 -2.25 -12.89 -1.25
C LEU A 296 -2.76 -12.21 0.03
N THR A 297 -3.32 -11.01 -0.07
CA THR A 297 -3.95 -10.29 1.06
C THR A 297 -4.99 -11.18 1.76
N VAL A 298 -5.90 -11.80 0.99
CA VAL A 298 -6.90 -12.74 1.53
C VAL A 298 -6.25 -13.93 2.22
N TYR A 299 -5.20 -14.47 1.61
CA TYR A 299 -4.48 -15.61 2.18
C TYR A 299 -3.87 -15.22 3.52
N LEU A 300 -3.20 -14.09 3.62
CA LEU A 300 -2.60 -13.60 4.86
C LEU A 300 -3.64 -13.40 5.97
N VAL A 301 -4.78 -12.76 5.64
CA VAL A 301 -5.88 -12.56 6.60
C VAL A 301 -6.47 -13.89 7.08
N ARG A 302 -6.77 -14.81 6.15
CA ARG A 302 -7.42 -16.10 6.50
C ARG A 302 -6.53 -17.07 7.27
N GLN A 303 -5.22 -16.97 7.10
CA GLN A 303 -4.25 -17.80 7.81
C GLN A 303 -3.89 -17.28 9.20
N GLY A 304 -4.27 -16.05 9.54
CA GLY A 304 -3.79 -15.38 10.75
C GLY A 304 -2.27 -15.15 10.74
N THR A 305 -1.67 -15.10 9.56
CA THR A 305 -0.21 -15.01 9.41
C THR A 305 0.38 -13.80 10.13
N LEU A 306 -0.37 -12.69 10.20
CA LEU A 306 0.06 -11.48 10.91
C LEU A 306 0.10 -11.68 12.43
N ASP A 307 -0.77 -12.51 12.99
CA ASP A 307 -0.77 -12.84 14.42
C ASP A 307 0.39 -13.77 14.78
N ASP A 308 0.69 -14.71 13.88
CA ASP A 308 1.80 -15.66 14.06
C ASP A 308 3.17 -14.97 13.92
N TYR A 309 3.28 -13.96 13.06
CA TYR A 309 4.53 -13.25 12.74
C TYR A 309 4.45 -11.77 13.08
N VAL A 310 4.53 -11.46 14.36
CA VAL A 310 4.28 -10.13 14.97
C VAL A 310 5.11 -8.97 14.40
N TYR A 311 6.30 -9.24 13.83
CA TYR A 311 7.13 -8.19 13.22
C TYR A 311 6.81 -7.95 11.74
N LEU A 312 5.91 -8.74 11.14
CA LEU A 312 5.59 -8.60 9.72
C LEU A 312 4.91 -7.25 9.41
N GLU A 313 4.05 -6.80 10.33
CA GLU A 313 3.43 -5.48 10.25
C GLU A 313 4.46 -4.34 10.33
N HIS A 314 5.47 -4.48 11.19
CA HIS A 314 6.58 -3.52 11.26
C HIS A 314 7.35 -3.45 9.94
N GLY A 315 7.74 -4.62 9.40
CA GLY A 315 8.44 -4.69 8.12
C GLY A 315 7.68 -4.02 6.98
N ALA A 316 6.36 -4.18 6.94
CA ALA A 316 5.50 -3.54 5.96
C ALA A 316 5.48 -2.01 6.11
N HIS A 317 5.35 -1.47 7.34
CA HIS A 317 5.39 -0.03 7.56
C HIS A 317 6.78 0.58 7.28
N TYR A 318 7.87 -0.13 7.58
CA TYR A 318 9.21 0.30 7.18
C TYR A 318 9.36 0.31 5.65
N ALA A 319 8.76 -0.65 4.94
CA ALA A 319 8.73 -0.65 3.48
C ALA A 319 7.96 0.56 2.93
N ILE A 320 6.80 0.91 3.54
CA ILE A 320 6.05 2.14 3.22
C ILE A 320 6.92 3.38 3.42
N GLY A 321 7.62 3.50 4.55
CA GLY A 321 8.51 4.63 4.81
C GLY A 321 9.64 4.74 3.79
N ALA A 322 10.25 3.61 3.43
CA ALA A 322 11.27 3.57 2.38
C ALA A 322 10.69 4.00 1.02
N LEU A 323 9.52 3.50 0.64
CA LEU A 323 8.84 3.89 -0.60
C LEU A 323 8.48 5.38 -0.61
N ALA A 324 7.99 5.92 0.50
CA ALA A 324 7.70 7.36 0.62
C ALA A 324 8.95 8.22 0.32
N VAL A 325 10.11 7.83 0.87
CA VAL A 325 11.39 8.52 0.59
C VAL A 325 11.81 8.34 -0.87
N ILE A 326 11.70 7.13 -1.41
CA ILE A 326 12.02 6.85 -2.82
C ILE A 326 11.16 7.71 -3.74
N LEU A 327 9.84 7.79 -3.52
CA LEU A 327 8.95 8.65 -4.30
C LEU A 327 9.36 10.12 -4.29
N MET A 328 9.81 10.65 -3.16
CA MET A 328 10.32 12.04 -3.11
C MET A 328 11.62 12.20 -3.92
N VAL A 329 12.48 11.19 -3.94
CA VAL A 329 13.73 11.21 -4.72
C VAL A 329 13.48 11.03 -6.21
N THR A 330 12.46 10.24 -6.60
CA THR A 330 12.11 10.03 -8.02
C THR A 330 11.57 11.28 -8.71
N ILE A 331 11.23 12.32 -7.98
CA ILE A 331 10.88 13.64 -8.55
C ILE A 331 12.04 14.19 -9.41
N GLN A 332 13.28 13.97 -9.01
CA GLN A 332 14.46 14.45 -9.73
C GLN A 332 15.27 13.34 -10.40
N TYR A 333 15.35 12.16 -9.76
CA TYR A 333 16.21 11.07 -10.20
C TYR A 333 15.39 9.86 -10.63
N GLU A 334 15.69 9.29 -11.77
CA GLU A 334 15.09 8.01 -12.16
C GLU A 334 15.65 6.90 -11.28
N ILE A 335 14.77 6.27 -10.50
CA ILE A 335 15.07 5.07 -9.74
C ILE A 335 14.33 3.92 -10.39
N HIS A 336 15.09 2.88 -10.76
CA HIS A 336 14.49 1.71 -11.40
C HIS A 336 13.53 1.00 -10.42
N GLU A 337 12.31 0.68 -10.86
CA GLU A 337 11.22 0.12 -10.05
C GLU A 337 11.61 -1.17 -9.33
N VAL A 338 12.49 -1.97 -9.96
CA VAL A 338 13.05 -3.19 -9.34
C VAL A 338 13.78 -2.88 -8.03
N ILE A 339 14.47 -1.73 -7.94
CA ILE A 339 15.17 -1.32 -6.69
C ILE A 339 14.14 -1.03 -5.61
N THR A 340 13.08 -0.28 -5.94
CA THR A 340 11.98 0.04 -5.04
C THR A 340 11.32 -1.22 -4.49
N GLY A 341 10.94 -2.14 -5.38
CA GLY A 341 10.33 -3.41 -4.99
C GLY A 341 11.26 -4.30 -4.15
N LEU A 342 12.55 -4.38 -4.51
CA LEU A 342 13.53 -5.17 -3.74
C LEU A 342 13.73 -4.61 -2.32
N VAL A 343 13.71 -3.29 -2.12
CA VAL A 343 13.80 -2.68 -0.79
C VAL A 343 12.61 -3.09 0.06
N GLY A 344 11.38 -3.02 -0.46
CA GLY A 344 10.16 -3.45 0.23
C GLY A 344 10.22 -4.93 0.61
N VAL A 345 10.50 -5.79 -0.37
CA VAL A 345 10.63 -7.24 -0.15
C VAL A 345 11.71 -7.57 0.88
N ALA A 346 12.87 -6.91 0.83
CA ALA A 346 13.97 -7.15 1.77
C ALA A 346 13.58 -6.80 3.21
N LEU A 347 12.88 -5.67 3.43
CA LEU A 347 12.42 -5.25 4.75
C LEU A 347 11.38 -6.22 5.31
N ILE A 348 10.41 -6.65 4.50
CA ILE A 348 9.40 -7.62 4.90
C ILE A 348 10.02 -8.98 5.17
N ALA A 349 10.94 -9.47 4.32
CA ALA A 349 11.62 -10.72 4.54
C ALA A 349 12.46 -10.70 5.84
N TRP A 350 13.13 -9.59 6.12
CA TRP A 350 13.90 -9.42 7.36
C TRP A 350 13.01 -9.45 8.60
N SER A 351 11.87 -8.74 8.58
CA SER A 351 10.90 -8.75 9.68
C SER A 351 10.27 -10.14 9.87
N PHE A 352 9.96 -10.84 8.78
CA PHE A 352 9.46 -12.22 8.82
C PHE A 352 10.48 -13.17 9.47
N LEU A 353 11.74 -13.13 9.03
CA LEU A 353 12.81 -13.94 9.61
C LEU A 353 13.03 -13.63 11.10
N SER A 354 12.92 -12.35 11.48
CA SER A 354 13.00 -11.92 12.88
C SER A 354 11.85 -12.49 13.71
N SER A 355 10.63 -12.51 13.18
CA SER A 355 9.46 -13.13 13.82
C SER A 355 9.64 -14.64 13.98
N VAL A 356 10.14 -15.33 12.95
CA VAL A 356 10.43 -16.78 13.02
C VAL A 356 11.47 -17.09 14.11
N ARG A 357 12.54 -16.27 14.22
CA ARG A 357 13.55 -16.41 15.27
C ARG A 357 12.95 -16.23 16.65
N ARG A 358 12.12 -15.17 16.84
CA ARG A 358 11.40 -14.93 18.10
C ARG A 358 10.51 -16.11 18.48
N ASN A 359 9.69 -16.61 17.56
CA ASN A 359 8.77 -17.72 17.84
C ASN A 359 9.50 -19.01 18.20
N ARG A 360 10.65 -19.29 17.55
CA ARG A 360 11.51 -20.41 17.89
C ARG A 360 12.14 -20.26 19.29
N ALA A 361 12.53 -19.04 19.67
CA ALA A 361 13.08 -18.77 20.99
C ALA A 361 12.02 -18.94 22.09
N LEU A 362 10.78 -18.50 21.86
CA LEU A 362 9.66 -18.70 22.78
C LEU A 362 9.31 -20.19 22.95
N ALA A 363 9.22 -20.94 21.85
CA ALA A 363 8.95 -22.38 21.89
C ALA A 363 10.04 -23.16 22.64
N LYS A 364 11.31 -22.80 22.51
CA LYS A 364 12.42 -23.38 23.28
C LYS A 364 12.31 -23.04 24.78
N ALA A 365 11.92 -21.83 25.13
CA ALA A 365 11.74 -21.44 26.51
C ALA A 365 10.57 -22.20 27.19
N GLU A 366 9.47 -22.39 26.47
CA GLU A 366 8.31 -23.16 26.94
C GLU A 366 8.61 -24.66 27.09
N SER A 367 9.45 -25.22 26.22
CA SER A 367 9.85 -26.65 26.30
C SER A 367 10.86 -26.94 27.42
N GLY A 368 11.24 -25.98 28.24
CA GLY A 368 12.21 -26.17 29.33
C GLY A 368 13.69 -26.31 28.87
N GLN A 369 13.94 -26.20 27.57
CA GLN A 369 15.26 -26.09 26.97
C GLN A 369 15.59 -24.59 26.84
N GLY A 370 15.79 -23.91 27.97
CA GLY A 370 16.13 -22.49 27.97
C GLY A 370 17.44 -22.23 27.20
N PRO A 371 17.58 -21.06 26.56
CA PRO A 371 18.82 -20.70 25.86
C PRO A 371 19.98 -20.68 26.82
N SER A 372 21.13 -21.20 26.36
CA SER A 372 22.39 -21.14 27.10
C SER A 372 22.76 -19.68 27.42
N PRO A 373 23.58 -19.41 28.44
CA PRO A 373 24.04 -18.05 28.74
C PRO A 373 24.63 -17.32 27.53
N ASP A 374 25.26 -18.04 26.60
CA ASP A 374 25.86 -17.53 25.37
C ASP A 374 24.80 -17.15 24.31
N GLU A 375 23.69 -17.87 24.20
CA GLU A 375 22.56 -17.55 23.29
C GLU A 375 21.76 -16.32 23.75
N LYS A 376 21.71 -16.04 25.08
CA LYS A 376 21.11 -14.80 25.61
C LYS A 376 21.90 -13.56 25.27
N ALA A 377 23.23 -13.68 25.17
CA ALA A 377 24.10 -12.58 24.76
C ALA A 377 23.93 -12.23 23.26
N GLU A 378 23.77 -13.22 22.39
CA GLU A 378 23.53 -13.01 20.96
C GLU A 378 22.15 -12.42 20.66
N VAL A 379 21.09 -12.85 21.35
CA VAL A 379 19.73 -12.28 21.20
C VAL A 379 19.65 -10.87 21.75
N SER A 380 20.48 -10.51 22.73
CA SER A 380 20.58 -9.16 23.30
C SER A 380 21.46 -8.21 22.48
N SER A 381 22.41 -8.73 21.70
CA SER A 381 23.36 -7.95 20.89
C SER A 381 23.06 -7.99 19.39
N GLY A 382 22.14 -8.82 18.97
CA GLY A 382 21.81 -9.07 17.56
C GLY A 382 20.55 -8.36 17.11
N VAL A 383 20.65 -7.06 16.96
CA VAL A 383 20.21 -6.21 15.82
C VAL A 383 20.95 -4.92 15.88
#